data_254a5a9c57253eee36f27a0dc3c17a23
#
_entry.id   254a5a9c57253eee36f27a0dc3c17a23
#
_cell.length_a   1.000
_cell.length_b   1.000
_cell.length_c   1.000
_cell.angle_alpha   90.00
_cell.angle_beta   90.00
_cell.angle_gamma   90.00
#
_symmetry.space_group_name_H-M   'P 1'
#
loop_
_entity.id
_entity.type
_entity.pdbx_description
1 polymer ?
#
loop_
_entity_poly.entity_id
_entity_poly.type
_entity_poly.pdbx_seq_one_letter_code
_entity_poly.pdbx_strand_id
1 'polypeptide(L)'
;AEKGQLFSRAAKQSAQCLENLAEQVENLIANRIIKLIGLSRKSGQCICGYEKVKDWLKKDIAKVLIQSSDGSNREKSRLRTPNDGKFIGWLSSKELGKAFGRENITHCALASGGLTKRIVEDAQRLKGLRIIKDQNSFRKDETSK
;
A
#
# COMPACT_ATOMS: atom_id res chain seq x y z
N ALA A 1 -12.33 41.02 15.76
CA ALA A 1 -11.99 39.81 16.53
C ALA A 1 -12.95 38.67 16.26
N GLU A 2 -14.26 38.91 16.28
CA GLU A 2 -15.27 37.88 15.97
C GLU A 2 -15.17 37.36 14.54
N LYS A 3 -14.96 38.25 13.58
CA LYS A 3 -14.78 37.88 12.17
C LYS A 3 -13.57 36.95 11.95
N GLY A 4 -12.48 37.20 12.69
CA GLY A 4 -11.27 36.36 12.63
C GLY A 4 -11.49 34.98 13.20
N GLN A 5 -12.24 34.85 14.30
CA GLN A 5 -12.57 33.56 14.91
C GLN A 5 -13.49 32.74 14.03
N LEU A 6 -14.51 33.36 13.41
CA LEU A 6 -15.41 32.65 12.47
C LEU A 6 -14.66 32.14 11.24
N PHE A 7 -13.76 32.93 10.68
CA PHE A 7 -12.93 32.54 9.56
C PHE A 7 -12.00 31.37 9.92
N SER A 8 -11.41 31.40 11.12
CA SER A 8 -10.56 30.33 11.64
C SER A 8 -11.32 29.02 11.80
N ARG A 9 -12.56 29.04 12.29
CA ARG A 9 -13.41 27.85 12.41
C ARG A 9 -13.75 27.27 11.04
N ALA A 10 -14.11 28.11 10.08
CA ALA A 10 -14.41 27.68 8.71
C ALA A 10 -13.20 27.02 8.07
N ALA A 11 -12.00 27.58 8.25
CA ALA A 11 -10.76 27.00 7.74
C ALA A 11 -10.46 25.65 8.38
N LYS A 12 -10.66 25.47 9.68
CA LYS A 12 -10.48 24.19 10.39
C LYS A 12 -11.46 23.14 9.91
N GLN A 13 -12.73 23.49 9.73
CA GLN A 13 -13.74 22.57 9.23
C GLN A 13 -13.45 22.13 7.81
N SER A 14 -12.99 23.03 6.94
CA SER A 14 -12.61 22.71 5.58
C SER A 14 -11.40 21.78 5.56
N ALA A 15 -10.39 22.00 6.42
CA ALA A 15 -9.23 21.13 6.54
C ALA A 15 -9.62 19.73 7.00
N GLN A 16 -10.52 19.60 7.98
CA GLN A 16 -11.03 18.31 8.45
C GLN A 16 -11.80 17.57 7.37
N CYS A 17 -12.63 18.26 6.59
CA CYS A 17 -13.35 17.66 5.46
C CYS A 17 -12.40 17.12 4.41
N LEU A 18 -11.34 17.86 4.10
CA LEU A 18 -10.31 17.42 3.14
C LEU A 18 -9.54 16.21 3.67
N GLU A 19 -9.18 16.18 4.95
CA GLU A 19 -8.52 15.04 5.57
C GLU A 19 -9.41 13.79 5.52
N ASN A 20 -10.70 13.92 5.83
CA ASN A 20 -11.65 12.82 5.77
C ASN A 20 -11.83 12.29 4.35
N LEU A 21 -11.90 13.17 3.36
CA LEU A 21 -11.98 12.78 1.95
C LEU A 21 -10.73 12.04 1.51
N ALA A 22 -9.55 12.54 1.89
CA ALA A 22 -8.27 11.90 1.55
C ALA A 22 -8.19 10.50 2.16
N GLU A 23 -8.63 10.34 3.41
CA GLU A 23 -8.66 9.03 4.08
C GLU A 23 -9.63 8.07 3.40
N GLN A 24 -10.82 8.54 2.99
CA GLN A 24 -11.79 7.74 2.27
C GLN A 24 -11.24 7.27 0.91
N VAL A 25 -10.59 8.17 0.18
CA VAL A 25 -9.98 7.83 -1.12
C VAL A 25 -8.85 6.82 -0.92
N GLU A 26 -8.00 7.02 0.08
CA GLU A 26 -6.93 6.07 0.44
C GLU A 26 -7.50 4.67 0.69
N ASN A 27 -8.53 4.57 1.51
CA ASN A 27 -9.17 3.30 1.84
C ASN A 27 -9.82 2.65 0.62
N LEU A 28 -10.46 3.41 -0.24
CA LEU A 28 -11.06 2.90 -1.47
C LEU A 28 -10.00 2.30 -2.40
N ILE A 29 -8.88 2.99 -2.58
CA ILE A 29 -7.79 2.52 -3.43
C ILE A 29 -7.15 1.28 -2.82
N ALA A 30 -6.87 1.28 -1.51
CA ALA A 30 -6.30 0.13 -0.81
C ALA A 30 -7.21 -1.10 -0.94
N ASN A 31 -8.52 -0.94 -0.73
CA ASN A 31 -9.49 -2.02 -0.86
C ASN A 31 -9.56 -2.55 -2.29
N ARG A 32 -9.48 -1.68 -3.28
CA ARG A 32 -9.46 -2.09 -4.70
C ARG A 32 -8.22 -2.93 -5.00
N ILE A 33 -7.04 -2.51 -4.51
CA ILE A 33 -5.80 -3.27 -4.67
C ILE A 33 -5.94 -4.65 -4.03
N ILE A 34 -6.48 -4.73 -2.82
CA ILE A 34 -6.68 -6.00 -2.11
C ILE A 34 -7.58 -6.94 -2.93
N LYS A 35 -8.66 -6.43 -3.50
CA LYS A 35 -9.57 -7.22 -4.35
C LYS A 35 -8.85 -7.72 -5.62
N LEU A 36 -8.07 -6.86 -6.25
CA LEU A 36 -7.31 -7.23 -7.46
C LEU A 36 -6.26 -8.29 -7.15
N ILE A 37 -5.56 -8.19 -6.02
CA ILE A 37 -4.61 -9.21 -5.57
C ILE A 37 -5.34 -10.54 -5.34
N GLY A 38 -6.51 -10.50 -4.70
CA GLY A 38 -7.34 -11.68 -4.48
C GLY A 38 -7.76 -12.36 -5.78
N LEU A 39 -8.13 -11.58 -6.80
CA LEU A 39 -8.45 -12.10 -8.13
C LEU A 39 -7.23 -12.69 -8.82
N SER A 40 -6.07 -12.05 -8.71
CA SER A 40 -4.81 -12.56 -9.25
C SER A 40 -4.44 -13.90 -8.62
N ARG A 41 -4.65 -14.04 -7.32
CA ARG A 41 -4.45 -15.29 -6.60
C ARG A 41 -5.32 -16.41 -7.17
N LYS A 42 -6.60 -16.13 -7.36
CA LYS A 42 -7.56 -17.12 -7.91
C LYS A 42 -7.20 -17.57 -9.30
N SER A 43 -6.62 -16.67 -10.11
CA SER A 43 -6.19 -17.00 -11.47
C SER A 43 -4.79 -17.63 -11.53
N GLY A 44 -4.15 -17.84 -10.38
CA GLY A 44 -2.82 -18.43 -10.31
C GLY A 44 -1.67 -17.48 -10.62
N GLN A 45 -1.93 -16.18 -10.71
CA GLN A 45 -0.93 -15.16 -11.04
C GLN A 45 -0.32 -14.47 -9.82
N CYS A 46 -0.74 -14.85 -8.62
CA CYS A 46 -0.24 -14.29 -7.37
C CYS A 46 -0.02 -15.41 -6.35
N ILE A 47 1.11 -15.33 -5.66
CA ILE A 47 1.41 -16.26 -4.56
C ILE A 47 1.89 -15.46 -3.35
N CYS A 48 1.82 -16.07 -2.18
CA CYS A 48 2.32 -15.49 -0.94
C CYS A 48 3.19 -16.48 -0.17
N GLY A 49 3.99 -15.96 0.74
CA GLY A 49 4.91 -16.73 1.56
C GLY A 49 6.34 -16.66 1.04
N TYR A 50 7.29 -16.64 1.96
CA TYR A 50 8.71 -16.43 1.66
C TYR A 50 9.26 -17.43 0.64
N GLU A 51 9.04 -18.72 0.86
CA GLU A 51 9.61 -19.78 0.01
C GLU A 51 9.04 -19.75 -1.40
N LYS A 52 7.73 -19.55 -1.54
CA LYS A 52 7.06 -19.48 -2.85
C LYS A 52 7.50 -18.24 -3.63
N VAL A 53 7.59 -17.10 -2.95
CA VAL A 53 8.05 -15.85 -3.57
C VAL A 53 9.50 -16.00 -4.03
N LYS A 54 10.35 -16.56 -3.18
CA LYS A 54 11.76 -16.83 -3.51
C LYS A 54 11.89 -17.71 -4.76
N ASP A 55 11.07 -18.76 -4.83
CA ASP A 55 11.04 -19.68 -5.99
C ASP A 55 10.63 -18.94 -7.27
N TRP A 56 9.59 -18.12 -7.21
CA TRP A 56 9.12 -17.34 -8.36
C TRP A 56 10.15 -16.32 -8.82
N LEU A 57 10.89 -15.73 -7.89
CA LEU A 57 11.97 -14.81 -8.22
C LEU A 57 13.12 -15.54 -8.93
N LYS A 58 13.49 -16.73 -8.46
CA LYS A 58 14.51 -17.56 -9.12
C LYS A 58 14.13 -17.98 -10.52
N LYS A 59 12.86 -18.33 -10.72
CA LYS A 59 12.36 -18.81 -12.02
C LYS A 59 11.98 -17.68 -12.98
N ASP A 60 12.19 -16.43 -12.56
CA ASP A 60 11.82 -15.23 -13.33
C ASP A 60 10.33 -15.16 -13.68
N ILE A 61 9.49 -15.76 -12.85
CA ILE A 61 8.03 -15.71 -12.99
C ILE A 61 7.50 -14.42 -12.36
N ALA A 62 8.05 -14.02 -11.21
CA ALA A 62 7.63 -12.82 -10.49
C ALA A 62 8.05 -11.55 -11.24
N LYS A 63 7.09 -10.69 -11.53
CA LYS A 63 7.31 -9.36 -12.13
C LYS A 63 7.12 -8.24 -11.13
N VAL A 64 6.39 -8.50 -10.05
CA VAL A 64 6.19 -7.53 -8.96
C VAL A 64 6.44 -8.25 -7.65
N LEU A 65 7.28 -7.66 -6.82
CA LEU A 65 7.49 -8.08 -5.43
C LEU A 65 6.70 -7.18 -4.52
N ILE A 66 5.85 -7.76 -3.68
CA ILE A 66 5.07 -7.03 -2.68
C ILE A 66 5.53 -7.48 -1.30
N GLN A 67 5.93 -6.51 -0.47
CA GLN A 67 6.29 -6.75 0.92
C GLN A 67 5.49 -5.81 1.81
N SER A 68 5.13 -6.29 3.00
CA SER A 68 4.39 -5.44 3.93
C SER A 68 5.25 -4.27 4.42
N SER A 69 4.60 -3.15 4.74
CA SER A 69 5.27 -1.98 5.30
C SER A 69 5.72 -2.22 6.74
N ASP A 70 5.05 -3.14 7.44
CA ASP A 70 5.38 -3.60 8.78
C ASP A 70 5.99 -5.01 8.72
N GLY A 71 6.53 -5.50 9.81
CA GLY A 71 7.13 -6.81 9.89
C GLY A 71 8.65 -6.80 9.89
N SER A 72 9.25 -7.97 9.84
CA SER A 72 10.70 -8.13 9.97
C SER A 72 11.46 -7.65 8.74
N ASN A 73 12.33 -6.67 8.91
CA ASN A 73 13.24 -6.20 7.86
C ASN A 73 14.28 -7.24 7.46
N ARG A 74 14.61 -8.14 8.37
CA ARG A 74 15.61 -9.19 8.14
C ARG A 74 15.19 -10.14 7.02
N GLU A 75 13.95 -10.62 7.05
CA GLU A 75 13.42 -11.49 6.00
C GLU A 75 13.18 -10.73 4.69
N LYS A 76 12.66 -9.50 4.79
CA LYS A 76 12.41 -8.66 3.63
C LYS A 76 13.68 -8.39 2.83
N SER A 77 14.81 -8.14 3.50
CA SER A 77 16.08 -7.83 2.85
C SER A 77 16.69 -9.01 2.08
N ARG A 78 16.24 -10.24 2.37
CA ARG A 78 16.70 -11.44 1.67
C ARG A 78 16.09 -11.61 0.28
N LEU A 79 14.98 -10.93 0.00
CA LEU A 79 14.31 -10.97 -1.29
C LEU A 79 14.62 -9.69 -2.06
N ARG A 80 14.95 -9.82 -3.34
CA ARG A 80 15.29 -8.68 -4.21
C ARG A 80 14.18 -8.44 -5.21
N THR A 81 13.96 -7.16 -5.53
CA THR A 81 13.04 -6.79 -6.60
C THR A 81 13.47 -7.46 -7.90
N PRO A 82 12.53 -8.02 -8.68
CA PRO A 82 12.85 -8.62 -9.97
C PRO A 82 13.53 -7.63 -10.91
N ASN A 83 14.45 -8.12 -11.76
CA ASN A 83 15.02 -7.31 -12.81
C ASN A 83 13.91 -6.84 -13.76
N ASP A 84 13.91 -5.54 -14.11
CA ASP A 84 12.85 -4.90 -14.91
C ASP A 84 11.46 -5.02 -14.29
N GLY A 85 11.38 -5.40 -13.01
CA GLY A 85 10.13 -5.54 -12.27
C GLY A 85 9.86 -4.34 -11.37
N LYS A 86 8.75 -4.43 -10.65
CA LYS A 86 8.28 -3.40 -9.74
C LYS A 86 8.30 -3.90 -8.29
N PHE A 87 8.36 -2.97 -7.36
CA PHE A 87 8.30 -3.23 -5.92
C PHE A 87 7.17 -2.42 -5.31
N ILE A 88 6.38 -3.07 -4.46
CA ILE A 88 5.31 -2.43 -3.69
C ILE A 88 5.57 -2.74 -2.20
N GLY A 89 5.82 -1.71 -1.39
CA GLY A 89 6.18 -1.89 0.01
C GLY A 89 5.39 -1.01 0.99
N TRP A 90 4.24 -0.47 0.56
CA TRP A 90 3.44 0.46 1.37
C TRP A 90 2.04 -0.04 1.72
N LEU A 91 1.81 -1.35 1.61
CA LEU A 91 0.63 -2.02 2.13
C LEU A 91 0.99 -2.71 3.44
N SER A 92 0.09 -2.69 4.41
CA SER A 92 0.33 -3.36 5.70
C SER A 92 0.17 -4.88 5.58
N SER A 93 0.73 -5.61 6.53
CA SER A 93 0.59 -7.07 6.57
C SER A 93 -0.87 -7.49 6.72
N LYS A 94 -1.68 -6.71 7.42
CA LYS A 94 -3.12 -6.95 7.56
C LYS A 94 -3.87 -6.74 6.25
N GLU A 95 -3.52 -5.69 5.51
CA GLU A 95 -4.11 -5.42 4.20
C GLU A 95 -3.82 -6.55 3.22
N LEU A 96 -2.57 -6.98 3.16
CA LEU A 96 -2.19 -8.13 2.32
C LEU A 96 -2.88 -9.41 2.78
N GLY A 97 -3.00 -9.60 4.09
CA GLY A 97 -3.70 -10.75 4.65
C GLY A 97 -5.13 -10.87 4.18
N LYS A 98 -5.84 -9.76 4.05
CA LYS A 98 -7.22 -9.75 3.55
C LYS A 98 -7.34 -10.31 2.14
N ALA A 99 -6.33 -10.07 1.28
CA ALA A 99 -6.34 -10.59 -0.09
C ALA A 99 -6.23 -12.12 -0.12
N PHE A 100 -5.62 -12.73 0.88
CA PHE A 100 -5.37 -14.17 0.94
C PHE A 100 -6.20 -14.89 2.00
N GLY A 101 -7.12 -14.18 2.68
CA GLY A 101 -7.92 -14.76 3.75
C GLY A 101 -7.10 -15.15 4.97
N ARG A 102 -6.02 -14.45 5.26
CA ARG A 102 -5.13 -14.66 6.41
C ARG A 102 -5.04 -13.41 7.26
N GLU A 103 -4.60 -13.54 8.51
CA GLU A 103 -4.44 -12.37 9.39
C GLU A 103 -3.32 -11.46 8.94
N ASN A 104 -2.17 -12.02 8.63
CA ASN A 104 -0.98 -11.25 8.24
C ASN A 104 -0.24 -11.93 7.10
N ILE A 105 0.20 -11.14 6.14
CA ILE A 105 1.08 -11.61 5.05
C ILE A 105 2.19 -10.58 4.86
N THR A 106 3.42 -11.06 4.81
CA THR A 106 4.62 -10.22 4.68
C THR A 106 5.15 -10.18 3.24
N HIS A 107 5.05 -11.30 2.51
CA HIS A 107 5.64 -11.44 1.18
C HIS A 107 4.61 -11.95 0.18
N CYS A 108 4.52 -11.29 -0.95
CA CYS A 108 3.70 -11.70 -2.11
C CYS A 108 4.47 -11.44 -3.39
N ALA A 109 4.11 -12.14 -4.44
CA ALA A 109 4.63 -11.88 -5.78
C ALA A 109 3.51 -11.99 -6.79
N LEU A 110 3.60 -11.15 -7.82
CA LEU A 110 2.68 -11.15 -8.96
C LEU A 110 3.44 -11.54 -10.21
N ALA A 111 2.84 -12.44 -11.00
CA ALA A 111 3.32 -12.75 -12.33
C ALA A 111 2.83 -11.71 -13.34
N SER A 112 3.33 -11.76 -14.57
CA SER A 112 2.88 -10.89 -15.65
C SER A 112 1.39 -11.10 -15.97
N GLY A 113 0.66 -10.02 -16.22
CA GLY A 113 -0.75 -10.11 -16.58
C GLY A 113 -1.46 -8.75 -16.50
N GLY A 114 -2.70 -8.70 -17.01
CA GLY A 114 -3.51 -7.49 -17.02
C GLY A 114 -3.86 -7.00 -15.62
N LEU A 115 -4.17 -7.90 -14.69
CA LEU A 115 -4.45 -7.55 -13.30
C LEU A 115 -3.21 -6.98 -12.61
N THR A 116 -2.05 -7.52 -12.88
CA THR A 116 -0.77 -7.03 -12.34
C THR A 116 -0.54 -5.58 -12.72
N LYS A 117 -0.79 -5.22 -13.97
CA LYS A 117 -0.66 -3.84 -14.44
C LYS A 117 -1.58 -2.88 -13.68
N ARG A 118 -2.83 -3.28 -13.49
CA ARG A 118 -3.81 -2.48 -12.73
C ARG A 118 -3.41 -2.33 -11.27
N ILE A 119 -2.91 -3.41 -10.66
CA ILE A 119 -2.44 -3.38 -9.27
C ILE A 119 -1.29 -2.37 -9.13
N VAL A 120 -0.32 -2.40 -10.04
CA VAL A 120 0.82 -1.47 -10.02
C VAL A 120 0.35 -0.02 -10.16
N GLU A 121 -0.58 0.26 -11.08
CA GLU A 121 -1.12 1.60 -11.29
C GLU A 121 -1.81 2.12 -10.02
N ASP A 122 -2.69 1.32 -9.42
CA ASP A 122 -3.39 1.70 -8.19
C ASP A 122 -2.43 1.81 -7.01
N ALA A 123 -1.43 0.96 -6.94
CA ALA A 123 -0.40 1.01 -5.89
C ALA A 123 0.40 2.31 -5.96
N GLN A 124 0.71 2.81 -7.15
CA GLN A 124 1.40 4.09 -7.31
C GLN A 124 0.55 5.26 -6.81
N ARG A 125 -0.76 5.24 -7.08
CA ARG A 125 -1.69 6.24 -6.56
C ARG A 125 -1.74 6.21 -5.03
N LEU A 126 -1.82 5.02 -4.46
CA LEU A 126 -1.83 4.84 -3.00
C LEU A 126 -0.54 5.33 -2.37
N LYS A 127 0.60 5.07 -3.01
CA LYS A 127 1.91 5.53 -2.55
C LYS A 127 1.94 7.04 -2.33
N GLY A 128 1.46 7.79 -3.32
CA GLY A 128 1.39 9.24 -3.23
C GLY A 128 0.57 9.73 -2.05
N LEU A 129 -0.60 9.13 -1.84
CA LEU A 129 -1.49 9.48 -0.72
C LEU A 129 -0.86 9.15 0.64
N ARG A 130 -0.20 8.02 0.78
CA ARG A 130 0.44 7.60 2.02
C ARG A 130 1.67 8.43 2.36
N ILE A 131 2.44 8.85 1.37
CA ILE A 131 3.59 9.75 1.56
C ILE A 131 3.11 11.11 2.07
N ILE A 132 2.06 11.68 1.49
CA ILE A 132 1.48 12.95 1.93
C ILE A 132 1.01 12.85 3.38
N LYS A 133 0.34 11.75 3.74
CA LYS A 133 -0.15 11.50 5.10
C LYS A 133 1.01 11.46 6.11
N ASP A 134 2.09 10.76 5.79
CA ASP A 134 3.26 10.64 6.64
C ASP A 134 3.94 12.00 6.85
N GLN A 135 4.07 12.80 5.80
CA GLN A 135 4.63 14.16 5.87
C GLN A 135 3.78 15.06 6.76
N ASN A 136 2.46 14.97 6.64
CA ASN A 136 1.55 15.75 7.47
C ASN A 136 1.63 15.34 8.94
N SER A 137 1.73 14.06 9.24
CA SER A 137 1.93 13.54 10.58
C SER A 137 3.22 14.05 11.19
N PHE A 138 4.30 14.05 10.43
CA PHE A 138 5.62 14.55 10.85
C PHE A 138 5.56 16.05 11.17
N ARG A 139 4.89 16.85 10.35
CA ARG A 139 4.69 18.28 10.60
C ARG A 139 3.89 18.56 11.86
N LYS A 140 2.87 17.75 12.13
CA LYS A 140 2.07 17.87 13.37
C LYS A 140 2.91 17.62 14.61
N ASP A 141 3.80 16.63 14.57
CA ASP A 141 4.70 16.32 15.67
C ASP A 141 5.69 17.48 15.92
N GLU A 142 6.21 18.11 14.89
CA GLU A 142 7.08 19.29 15.01
C GLU A 142 6.35 20.50 15.62
N THR A 143 5.09 20.72 15.27
CA THR A 143 4.31 21.86 15.78
C THR A 143 3.77 21.65 17.20
N SER A 144 3.75 20.41 17.69
CA SER A 144 3.29 20.12 19.05
C SER A 144 4.36 20.37 20.12
N LYS A 145 5.57 20.66 19.72
CA LYS A 145 6.65 21.06 20.61
C LYS A 145 6.72 22.57 20.77
#